data_6fb9d325b4c8221ef0fede81e746c984
#
_entry.id   6fb9d325b4c8221ef0fede81e746c984
#
_cell.length_a   1.000
_cell.length_b   1.000
_cell.length_c   1.000
_cell.angle_alpha   90.00
_cell.angle_beta   90.00
_cell.angle_gamma   90.00
#
_symmetry.space_group_name_H-M   'P 1'
#
loop_
_entity.id
_entity.type
_entity.pdbx_description
1 polymer ?
#
loop_
_entity_poly.entity_id
_entity_poly.type
_entity_poly.pdbx_seq_one_letter_code
_entity_poly.pdbx_strand_id
1 'polypeptide(L)'
;IVARARRHLPAVLCMVAGGAWAQAPDEVAFDRPGIAFGTEVLARGGLAWEQGLPDFTSDRADGTRERDFILGSRLRLGLGANLELQLAGDAYAWRHGSGGSLGGSGDSGVSLKLALPSPVDGFSWALLADYGIASGEHPFTAGSSSRGLGATLAWDLAQGRGAALYLDWRDGADGQAWTFSPSYTFYSGERLGGYVEAGFGHGEGGEQVAGGGLTWRASPRVQLDLSVLRGLDADSTDWQGGFGVSVALR
;
A
#
# COMPACT_ATOMS: atom_id res chain seq x y z
N ILE A 1 37.33 2.05 39.56
CA ILE A 1 37.73 2.53 38.21
C ILE A 1 37.20 1.48 37.25
N VAL A 2 36.04 1.73 36.62
CA VAL A 2 35.44 0.82 35.61
C VAL A 2 35.49 1.55 34.27
N ALA A 3 36.33 1.07 33.38
CA ALA A 3 36.47 1.57 32.00
C ALA A 3 35.25 1.20 31.15
N ARG A 4 34.52 2.20 30.67
CA ARG A 4 33.45 2.04 29.66
C ARG A 4 34.09 1.83 28.27
N ALA A 5 33.99 0.63 27.73
CA ALA A 5 34.31 0.34 26.35
C ALA A 5 33.22 0.94 25.43
N ARG A 6 33.57 1.98 24.66
CA ARG A 6 32.76 2.47 23.55
C ARG A 6 32.82 1.47 22.38
N ARG A 7 31.71 0.80 22.12
CA ARG A 7 31.56 0.02 20.87
C ARG A 7 31.23 0.96 19.74
N HIS A 8 32.17 1.16 18.83
CA HIS A 8 31.92 1.79 17.53
C HIS A 8 31.21 0.78 16.65
N LEU A 9 29.94 1.04 16.28
CA LEU A 9 29.30 0.37 15.15
C LEU A 9 29.93 0.92 13.86
N PRO A 10 30.43 0.09 12.93
CA PRO A 10 30.78 0.58 11.62
C PRO A 10 29.50 0.88 10.83
N ALA A 11 29.35 2.12 10.38
CA ALA A 11 28.35 2.50 9.41
C ALA A 11 28.74 1.85 8.07
N VAL A 12 28.01 0.82 7.66
CA VAL A 12 28.13 0.24 6.32
C VAL A 12 27.40 1.18 5.36
N LEU A 13 28.16 2.10 4.76
CA LEU A 13 27.69 2.95 3.68
C LEU A 13 27.73 2.11 2.39
N CYS A 14 26.63 1.43 2.05
CA CYS A 14 26.47 0.81 0.74
C CYS A 14 26.29 1.92 -0.31
N MET A 15 27.35 2.22 -1.05
CA MET A 15 27.23 2.97 -2.31
C MET A 15 26.54 2.05 -3.33
N VAL A 16 25.24 2.26 -3.54
CA VAL A 16 24.50 1.65 -4.65
C VAL A 16 24.85 2.45 -5.90
N ALA A 17 25.74 1.92 -6.71
CA ALA A 17 26.03 2.46 -8.05
C ALA A 17 24.79 2.25 -8.92
N GLY A 18 24.11 3.36 -9.27
CA GLY A 18 22.86 3.36 -9.99
C GLY A 18 23.00 2.84 -11.42
N GLY A 19 22.34 1.75 -11.73
CA GLY A 19 21.81 1.50 -13.05
C GLY A 19 20.47 2.24 -13.15
N ALA A 20 20.40 3.32 -13.92
CA ALA A 20 19.16 4.02 -14.19
C ALA A 20 18.30 3.12 -15.10
N TRP A 21 17.30 2.48 -14.54
CA TRP A 21 16.18 1.95 -15.32
C TRP A 21 15.35 3.16 -15.71
N ALA A 22 15.56 3.61 -16.95
CA ALA A 22 14.74 4.65 -17.54
C ALA A 22 13.37 4.05 -17.81
N GLN A 23 12.38 4.34 -16.94
CA GLN A 23 10.99 4.31 -17.36
C GLN A 23 10.86 5.13 -18.63
N ALA A 24 10.13 4.64 -19.60
CA ALA A 24 9.73 5.47 -20.72
C ALA A 24 9.10 6.75 -20.13
N PRO A 25 9.46 7.96 -20.60
CA PRO A 25 9.17 9.20 -19.88
C PRO A 25 7.69 9.52 -19.64
N ASP A 26 6.78 8.68 -20.11
CA ASP A 26 5.34 8.93 -20.11
C ASP A 26 4.48 7.93 -19.32
N GLU A 27 5.04 6.84 -18.77
CA GLU A 27 4.25 5.83 -18.07
C GLU A 27 4.65 5.70 -16.59
N VAL A 28 3.69 5.92 -15.70
CA VAL A 28 3.85 5.83 -14.25
C VAL A 28 3.11 4.61 -13.72
N ALA A 29 3.80 3.79 -12.92
CA ALA A 29 3.18 2.73 -12.15
C ALA A 29 2.61 3.30 -10.84
N PHE A 30 1.33 3.01 -10.59
CA PHE A 30 0.64 3.40 -9.37
C PHE A 30 0.60 2.23 -8.38
N ASP A 31 0.54 2.55 -7.08
CA ASP A 31 0.44 1.53 -6.02
C ASP A 31 -1.03 1.06 -5.82
N ARG A 32 -2.03 1.86 -6.26
CA ARG A 32 -3.44 1.45 -6.28
C ARG A 32 -3.79 0.60 -7.51
N PRO A 33 -4.83 -0.27 -7.40
CA PRO A 33 -5.41 -0.84 -6.20
C PRO A 33 -4.60 -2.04 -5.70
N GLY A 34 -4.90 -2.60 -4.56
CA GLY A 34 -4.31 -3.84 -4.07
C GLY A 34 -3.78 -3.73 -2.64
N ILE A 35 -3.55 -4.88 -2.03
CA ILE A 35 -2.99 -4.99 -0.67
C ILE A 35 -1.51 -4.59 -0.69
N ALA A 36 -0.77 -5.04 -1.69
CA ALA A 36 0.66 -4.78 -1.85
C ALA A 36 0.93 -3.43 -2.53
N PHE A 37 2.03 -2.79 -2.17
CA PHE A 37 2.60 -1.72 -3.00
C PHE A 37 3.40 -2.30 -4.18
N GLY A 38 3.48 -1.57 -5.30
CA GLY A 38 4.26 -1.96 -6.48
C GLY A 38 5.77 -1.90 -6.25
N THR A 39 6.54 -2.60 -7.07
CA THR A 39 8.03 -2.62 -6.97
C THR A 39 8.71 -1.40 -7.60
N GLU A 40 7.98 -0.60 -8.35
CA GLU A 40 8.50 0.59 -9.02
C GLU A 40 8.41 1.84 -8.14
N VAL A 41 9.33 2.78 -8.38
CA VAL A 41 9.37 4.11 -7.77
C VAL A 41 9.34 5.18 -8.85
N LEU A 42 8.85 6.36 -8.51
CA LEU A 42 8.84 7.49 -9.42
C LEU A 42 10.28 7.96 -9.75
N ALA A 43 10.48 8.40 -10.98
CA ALA A 43 11.72 9.05 -11.39
C ALA A 43 11.99 10.29 -10.52
N ARG A 44 13.25 10.73 -10.44
CA ARG A 44 13.62 11.91 -9.65
C ARG A 44 12.81 13.15 -10.02
N GLY A 45 12.12 13.73 -9.04
CA GLY A 45 11.24 14.89 -9.19
C GLY A 45 9.87 14.54 -9.76
N GLY A 46 9.61 13.25 -10.06
CA GLY A 46 8.27 12.75 -10.39
C GLY A 46 7.33 12.94 -9.22
N LEU A 47 6.10 13.30 -9.50
CA LEU A 47 5.04 13.52 -8.51
C LEU A 47 3.77 12.81 -8.97
N ALA A 48 3.18 11.97 -8.11
CA ALA A 48 1.91 11.32 -8.36
C ALA A 48 0.99 11.47 -7.14
N TRP A 49 -0.30 11.47 -7.41
CA TRP A 49 -1.36 11.51 -6.41
C TRP A 49 -2.33 10.35 -6.65
N GLU A 50 -2.61 9.60 -5.61
CA GLU A 50 -3.55 8.48 -5.61
C GLU A 50 -4.65 8.73 -4.58
N GLN A 51 -5.91 8.54 -4.98
CA GLN A 51 -7.08 8.90 -4.18
C GLN A 51 -8.14 7.81 -4.23
N GLY A 52 -8.59 7.33 -3.06
CA GLY A 52 -9.81 6.55 -2.88
C GLY A 52 -11.06 7.43 -2.98
N LEU A 53 -12.13 6.94 -3.69
CA LEU A 53 -13.31 7.75 -4.04
C LEU A 53 -14.67 7.04 -3.84
N PRO A 54 -15.00 6.52 -2.68
CA PRO A 54 -14.20 6.14 -1.50
C PRO A 54 -13.68 4.70 -1.57
N ASP A 55 -12.77 4.37 -0.67
CA ASP A 55 -12.58 3.00 -0.23
C ASP A 55 -13.63 2.69 0.84
N PHE A 56 -14.11 1.44 0.92
CA PHE A 56 -15.17 1.05 1.85
C PHE A 56 -14.89 -0.28 2.53
N THR A 57 -15.44 -0.42 3.74
CA THR A 57 -15.59 -1.70 4.41
C THR A 57 -17.06 -1.92 4.79
N SER A 58 -17.48 -3.16 4.87
CA SER A 58 -18.80 -3.54 5.36
C SER A 58 -18.69 -4.81 6.17
N ASP A 59 -19.05 -4.71 7.42
CA ASP A 59 -18.99 -5.82 8.36
C ASP A 59 -20.32 -6.04 9.05
N ARG A 60 -20.54 -7.25 9.58
CA ARG A 60 -21.72 -7.61 10.37
C ARG A 60 -21.27 -8.23 11.69
N ALA A 61 -21.34 -7.43 12.74
CA ALA A 61 -21.13 -7.85 14.11
C ALA A 61 -22.46 -7.82 14.89
N ASP A 62 -22.76 -8.87 15.66
CA ASP A 62 -23.93 -8.99 16.54
C ASP A 62 -25.29 -8.70 15.85
N GLY A 63 -25.41 -9.10 14.58
CA GLY A 63 -26.62 -8.87 13.78
C GLY A 63 -26.77 -7.45 13.23
N THR A 64 -25.85 -6.55 13.55
CA THR A 64 -25.80 -5.17 13.08
C THR A 64 -24.78 -5.05 11.95
N ARG A 65 -25.14 -4.31 10.89
CA ARG A 65 -24.21 -4.00 9.81
C ARG A 65 -23.59 -2.63 10.02
N GLU A 66 -22.26 -2.59 10.09
CA GLU A 66 -21.47 -1.37 9.99
C GLU A 66 -20.86 -1.23 8.60
N ARG A 67 -20.73 0.01 8.15
CA ARG A 67 -20.05 0.36 6.89
C ARG A 67 -19.22 1.60 7.13
N ASP A 68 -17.94 1.47 6.80
CA ASP A 68 -17.03 2.60 6.79
C ASP A 68 -16.69 2.97 5.35
N PHE A 69 -16.53 4.26 5.13
CA PHE A 69 -16.11 4.83 3.86
C PHE A 69 -14.97 5.80 4.14
N ILE A 70 -13.92 5.73 3.34
CA ILE A 70 -12.68 6.48 3.58
C ILE A 70 -12.26 7.17 2.30
N LEU A 71 -12.00 8.47 2.37
CA LEU A 71 -11.32 9.23 1.32
C LEU A 71 -9.81 9.23 1.60
N GLY A 72 -9.18 8.09 1.39
CA GLY A 72 -7.75 7.91 1.57
C GLY A 72 -6.96 8.54 0.41
N SER A 73 -5.94 9.31 0.74
CA SER A 73 -5.10 10.05 -0.21
C SER A 73 -3.64 9.69 -0.02
N ARG A 74 -2.89 9.56 -1.11
CA ARG A 74 -1.44 9.34 -1.09
C ARG A 74 -0.75 10.23 -2.11
N LEU A 75 0.23 11.00 -1.67
CA LEU A 75 1.13 11.77 -2.51
C LEU A 75 2.48 11.07 -2.57
N ARG A 76 3.01 10.83 -3.77
CA ARG A 76 4.26 10.13 -4.03
C ARG A 76 5.25 11.09 -4.69
N LEU A 77 6.49 11.13 -4.21
CA LEU A 77 7.57 11.97 -4.72
C LEU A 77 8.85 11.14 -4.97
N GLY A 78 9.27 11.06 -6.22
CA GLY A 78 10.53 10.43 -6.60
C GLY A 78 11.74 11.25 -6.15
N LEU A 79 12.58 10.69 -5.31
CA LEU A 79 13.80 11.33 -4.80
C LEU A 79 15.03 11.05 -5.67
N GLY A 80 14.95 10.05 -6.55
CA GLY A 80 16.07 9.51 -7.31
C GLY A 80 16.82 8.41 -6.56
N ALA A 81 17.80 7.78 -7.19
CA ALA A 81 18.51 6.63 -6.65
C ALA A 81 17.58 5.49 -6.19
N ASN A 82 16.52 5.24 -6.95
CA ASN A 82 15.49 4.22 -6.66
C ASN A 82 14.71 4.45 -5.36
N LEU A 83 14.66 5.69 -4.89
CA LEU A 83 14.02 6.08 -3.64
C LEU A 83 12.81 6.99 -3.90
N GLU A 84 11.73 6.75 -3.18
CA GLU A 84 10.47 7.49 -3.24
C GLU A 84 9.97 7.80 -1.83
N LEU A 85 9.55 9.05 -1.61
CA LEU A 85 8.85 9.49 -0.41
C LEU A 85 7.34 9.43 -0.68
N GLN A 86 6.59 8.90 0.28
CA GLN A 86 5.13 8.88 0.23
C GLN A 86 4.55 9.58 1.46
N LEU A 87 3.54 10.41 1.26
CA LEU A 87 2.73 11.01 2.30
C LEU A 87 1.30 10.52 2.11
N ALA A 88 0.73 9.89 3.11
CA ALA A 88 -0.62 9.35 3.08
C ALA A 88 -1.48 9.95 4.19
N GLY A 89 -2.79 9.93 4.01
CA GLY A 89 -3.73 10.31 5.04
C GLY A 89 -5.17 10.14 4.59
N ASP A 90 -6.03 9.89 5.56
CA ASP A 90 -7.47 9.77 5.33
C ASP A 90 -8.12 11.13 5.56
N ALA A 91 -8.31 11.86 4.46
CA ALA A 91 -8.82 13.24 4.49
C ALA A 91 -10.19 13.32 5.17
N TYR A 92 -11.03 12.30 4.96
CA TYR A 92 -12.32 12.17 5.61
C TYR A 92 -12.77 10.71 5.63
N ALA A 93 -13.32 10.29 6.77
CA ALA A 93 -13.94 8.98 6.94
C ALA A 93 -15.35 9.16 7.51
N TRP A 94 -16.26 8.24 7.15
CA TRP A 94 -17.58 8.21 7.78
C TRP A 94 -18.05 6.78 7.96
N ARG A 95 -18.72 6.56 9.08
CA ARG A 95 -19.28 5.28 9.52
C ARG A 95 -20.80 5.34 9.55
N HIS A 96 -21.43 4.31 9.00
CA HIS A 96 -22.88 4.08 9.13
C HIS A 96 -23.13 2.77 9.88
N GLY A 97 -23.85 2.84 10.96
CA GLY A 97 -24.26 1.69 11.77
C GLY A 97 -25.57 1.92 12.48
N SER A 98 -25.95 1.01 13.38
CA SER A 98 -27.21 1.09 14.17
C SER A 98 -27.28 2.32 15.07
N GLY A 99 -26.13 2.88 15.47
CA GLY A 99 -26.02 4.10 16.28
C GLY A 99 -26.15 5.40 15.48
N GLY A 100 -26.38 5.33 14.16
CA GLY A 100 -26.40 6.49 13.27
C GLY A 100 -25.16 6.63 12.39
N SER A 101 -24.80 7.88 12.06
CA SER A 101 -23.64 8.17 11.23
C SER A 101 -22.64 9.01 12.03
N LEU A 102 -21.38 8.65 11.94
CA LEU A 102 -20.24 9.40 12.46
C LEU A 102 -19.34 9.82 11.29
N GLY A 103 -18.64 10.92 11.41
CA GLY A 103 -17.69 11.38 10.42
C GLY A 103 -16.55 12.13 11.09
N GLY A 104 -15.36 12.10 10.48
CA GLY A 104 -14.16 12.76 10.97
C GLY A 104 -12.97 12.52 10.04
N SER A 105 -11.83 13.11 10.35
CA SER A 105 -10.56 12.82 9.68
C SER A 105 -9.95 11.52 10.21
N GLY A 106 -9.29 10.76 9.35
CA GLY A 106 -8.47 9.63 9.76
C GLY A 106 -7.00 10.01 10.00
N ASP A 107 -6.17 9.00 10.21
CA ASP A 107 -4.75 9.17 10.49
C ASP A 107 -3.96 9.51 9.23
N SER A 108 -2.77 10.04 9.43
CA SER A 108 -1.80 10.31 8.38
C SER A 108 -0.54 9.46 8.55
N GLY A 109 0.32 9.44 7.54
CA GLY A 109 1.56 8.68 7.59
C GLY A 109 2.57 9.14 6.58
N VAL A 110 3.80 8.74 6.82
CA VAL A 110 4.93 8.95 5.92
C VAL A 110 5.63 7.62 5.67
N SER A 111 6.00 7.38 4.41
CA SER A 111 6.70 6.16 4.04
C SER A 111 7.88 6.47 3.11
N LEU A 112 8.89 5.62 3.18
CA LEU A 112 10.04 5.64 2.30
C LEU A 112 10.11 4.31 1.57
N LYS A 113 9.98 4.35 0.24
CA LYS A 113 10.01 3.18 -0.64
C LYS A 113 11.34 3.12 -1.40
N LEU A 114 11.96 1.96 -1.41
CA LEU A 114 13.23 1.70 -2.10
C LEU A 114 13.04 0.54 -3.08
N ALA A 115 13.10 0.84 -4.39
CA ALA A 115 13.20 -0.19 -5.42
C ALA A 115 14.63 -0.73 -5.48
N LEU A 116 14.79 -2.03 -5.47
CA LEU A 116 16.09 -2.66 -5.42
C LEU A 116 16.47 -3.25 -6.78
N PRO A 117 17.75 -3.15 -7.20
CA PRO A 117 18.18 -3.70 -8.46
C PRO A 117 18.07 -5.22 -8.46
N SER A 118 17.71 -5.78 -9.62
CA SER A 118 17.70 -7.23 -9.85
C SER A 118 18.54 -7.58 -11.06
N PRO A 119 19.43 -8.58 -10.98
CA PRO A 119 20.11 -9.13 -12.13
C PRO A 119 19.28 -10.15 -12.92
N VAL A 120 18.07 -10.47 -12.45
CA VAL A 120 17.18 -11.47 -13.05
C VAL A 120 16.12 -10.75 -13.87
N ASP A 121 16.06 -11.05 -15.16
CA ASP A 121 15.05 -10.51 -16.07
C ASP A 121 13.63 -10.93 -15.61
N GLY A 122 12.70 -9.97 -15.64
CA GLY A 122 11.33 -10.20 -15.22
C GLY A 122 11.13 -10.36 -13.71
N PHE A 123 12.16 -10.14 -12.90
CA PHE A 123 12.04 -10.09 -11.45
C PHE A 123 12.36 -8.70 -10.93
N SER A 124 11.50 -8.17 -10.07
CA SER A 124 11.68 -6.89 -9.39
C SER A 124 11.30 -7.00 -7.92
N TRP A 125 11.85 -6.14 -7.08
CA TRP A 125 11.52 -6.10 -5.66
C TRP A 125 11.73 -4.73 -5.06
N ALA A 126 10.97 -4.43 -4.02
CA ALA A 126 11.07 -3.18 -3.30
C ALA A 126 10.81 -3.37 -1.80
N LEU A 127 11.37 -2.45 -1.02
CA LEU A 127 11.15 -2.34 0.41
C LEU A 127 10.40 -1.03 0.70
N LEU A 128 9.57 -1.05 1.72
CA LEU A 128 8.88 0.12 2.25
C LEU A 128 9.07 0.17 3.76
N ALA A 129 9.49 1.33 4.27
CA ALA A 129 9.42 1.64 5.69
C ALA A 129 8.35 2.71 5.89
N ASP A 130 7.44 2.50 6.83
CA ASP A 130 6.35 3.44 7.09
C ASP A 130 6.27 3.84 8.57
N TYR A 131 5.72 5.02 8.80
CA TYR A 131 5.43 5.57 10.11
C TYR A 131 4.04 6.22 10.09
N GLY A 132 3.11 5.62 10.84
CA GLY A 132 1.76 6.12 11.04
C GLY A 132 1.72 7.16 12.16
N ILE A 133 1.00 8.24 11.93
CA ILE A 133 0.81 9.36 12.85
C ILE A 133 -0.66 9.38 13.24
N ALA A 134 -0.96 9.20 14.53
CA ALA A 134 -2.30 9.28 15.07
C ALA A 134 -2.77 10.75 15.09
N SER A 135 -3.17 11.25 13.93
CA SER A 135 -3.60 12.62 13.69
C SER A 135 -5.10 12.78 13.45
N GLY A 136 -5.80 11.66 13.34
CA GLY A 136 -7.23 11.62 13.09
C GLY A 136 -8.10 11.91 14.31
N GLU A 137 -9.40 11.95 14.06
CA GLU A 137 -10.44 12.14 15.08
C GLU A 137 -11.05 10.80 15.48
N HIS A 138 -11.41 10.64 16.76
CA HIS A 138 -12.13 9.44 17.20
C HIS A 138 -13.51 9.35 16.50
N PRO A 139 -13.92 8.19 15.98
CA PRO A 139 -13.32 6.85 16.10
C PRO A 139 -12.38 6.44 14.94
N PHE A 140 -11.91 7.36 14.10
CA PHE A 140 -11.13 7.09 12.90
C PHE A 140 -9.61 7.20 13.11
N THR A 141 -9.15 7.30 14.34
CA THR A 141 -7.74 7.30 14.70
C THR A 141 -7.36 6.02 15.43
N ALA A 142 -6.14 5.50 15.18
CA ALA A 142 -5.53 4.44 15.96
C ALA A 142 -5.12 4.88 17.38
N GLY A 143 -5.16 6.20 17.67
CA GLY A 143 -4.85 6.76 18.99
C GLY A 143 -3.37 6.74 19.38
N SER A 144 -2.52 6.02 18.65
CA SER A 144 -1.06 6.04 18.82
C SER A 144 -0.34 5.87 17.49
N SER A 145 0.92 6.29 17.44
CA SER A 145 1.77 6.11 16.26
C SER A 145 2.09 4.63 16.03
N SER A 146 2.27 4.27 14.76
CA SER A 146 2.68 2.94 14.34
C SER A 146 3.94 3.00 13.46
N ARG A 147 4.58 1.86 13.28
CA ARG A 147 5.70 1.69 12.36
C ARG A 147 5.57 0.38 11.61
N GLY A 148 6.03 0.36 10.39
CA GLY A 148 5.95 -0.83 9.54
C GLY A 148 7.15 -1.00 8.64
N LEU A 149 7.32 -2.24 8.20
CA LEU A 149 8.30 -2.64 7.19
C LEU A 149 7.63 -3.62 6.24
N GLY A 150 7.57 -3.25 4.96
CA GLY A 150 7.01 -4.07 3.91
C GLY A 150 8.05 -4.46 2.86
N ALA A 151 7.82 -5.59 2.21
CA ALA A 151 8.59 -6.05 1.06
C ALA A 151 7.65 -6.61 -0.01
N THR A 152 7.82 -6.19 -1.26
CA THR A 152 7.15 -6.76 -2.42
C THR A 152 8.16 -7.38 -3.36
N LEU A 153 7.90 -8.62 -3.79
CA LEU A 153 8.64 -9.34 -4.80
C LEU A 153 7.69 -9.59 -5.97
N ALA A 154 8.08 -9.27 -7.19
CA ALA A 154 7.23 -9.41 -8.37
C ALA A 154 7.97 -10.10 -9.52
N TRP A 155 7.23 -10.89 -10.27
CA TRP A 155 7.68 -11.64 -11.44
C TRP A 155 6.80 -11.32 -12.64
N ASP A 156 7.41 -10.83 -13.70
CA ASP A 156 6.77 -10.69 -15.00
C ASP A 156 6.69 -12.05 -15.66
N LEU A 157 5.50 -12.46 -16.02
CA LEU A 157 5.23 -13.71 -16.72
C LEU A 157 4.90 -13.42 -18.19
N ALA A 158 4.95 -14.44 -19.03
CA ALA A 158 4.63 -14.27 -20.43
C ALA A 158 3.20 -13.75 -20.66
N GLN A 159 2.98 -13.01 -21.75
CA GLN A 159 1.66 -12.55 -22.21
C GLN A 159 0.95 -11.54 -21.28
N GLY A 160 1.68 -10.63 -20.66
CA GLY A 160 1.10 -9.60 -19.79
C GLY A 160 0.49 -10.17 -18.51
N ARG A 161 1.03 -11.27 -18.02
CA ARG A 161 0.71 -11.84 -16.72
C ARG A 161 1.82 -11.53 -15.73
N GLY A 162 1.50 -11.57 -14.46
CA GLY A 162 2.47 -11.37 -13.40
C GLY A 162 2.09 -12.10 -12.13
N ALA A 163 3.04 -12.28 -11.25
CA ALA A 163 2.80 -12.77 -9.90
C ALA A 163 3.56 -11.89 -8.93
N ALA A 164 3.01 -11.67 -7.73
CA ALA A 164 3.74 -10.98 -6.69
C ALA A 164 3.49 -11.62 -5.32
N LEU A 165 4.44 -11.42 -4.43
CA LEU A 165 4.36 -11.77 -3.03
C LEU A 165 4.66 -10.52 -2.21
N TYR A 166 3.78 -10.22 -1.27
CA TYR A 166 3.94 -9.13 -0.32
C TYR A 166 4.05 -9.68 1.10
N LEU A 167 4.96 -9.10 1.85
CA LEU A 167 5.15 -9.33 3.29
C LEU A 167 5.17 -7.97 3.98
N ASP A 168 4.43 -7.84 5.07
CA ASP A 168 4.38 -6.63 5.88
C ASP A 168 4.44 -6.99 7.35
N TRP A 169 5.15 -6.19 8.12
CA TRP A 169 5.18 -6.19 9.57
C TRP A 169 4.83 -4.82 10.08
N ARG A 170 3.93 -4.76 11.06
CA ARG A 170 3.52 -3.53 11.75
C ARG A 170 3.61 -3.69 13.24
N ASP A 171 3.91 -2.58 13.92
CA ASP A 171 3.91 -2.45 15.37
C ASP A 171 3.20 -1.14 15.72
N GLY A 172 2.10 -1.24 16.46
CA GLY A 172 1.22 -0.12 16.80
C GLY A 172 0.66 -0.23 18.21
N ALA A 173 -0.43 0.50 18.48
CA ALA A 173 -1.08 0.56 19.79
C ALA A 173 -1.45 -0.80 20.35
N ASP A 174 -2.04 -1.62 19.49
CA ASP A 174 -2.69 -2.87 19.86
C ASP A 174 -1.74 -4.07 19.77
N GLY A 175 -0.49 -3.85 19.32
CA GLY A 175 0.51 -4.88 19.23
C GLY A 175 1.12 -5.03 17.84
N GLN A 176 1.65 -6.23 17.57
CA GLN A 176 2.32 -6.55 16.32
C GLN A 176 1.40 -7.33 15.39
N ALA A 177 1.46 -6.99 14.11
CA ALA A 177 0.76 -7.69 13.04
C ALA A 177 1.70 -8.01 11.89
N TRP A 178 1.38 -9.08 11.17
CA TRP A 178 2.05 -9.51 9.95
C TRP A 178 1.01 -9.74 8.87
N THR A 179 1.33 -9.37 7.64
CA THR A 179 0.50 -9.68 6.49
C THR A 179 1.35 -10.37 5.43
N PHE A 180 0.81 -11.46 4.87
CA PHE A 180 1.32 -12.11 3.68
C PHE A 180 0.26 -12.03 2.59
N SER A 181 0.61 -11.50 1.41
CA SER A 181 -0.34 -11.39 0.31
C SER A 181 0.27 -11.86 -1.02
N PRO A 182 -0.13 -13.04 -1.52
CA PRO A 182 0.12 -13.43 -2.90
C PRO A 182 -0.88 -12.76 -3.82
N SER A 183 -0.42 -12.33 -5.00
CA SER A 183 -1.26 -11.81 -6.06
C SER A 183 -0.89 -12.36 -7.43
N TYR A 184 -1.86 -12.38 -8.34
CA TYR A 184 -1.68 -12.83 -9.71
C TYR A 184 -2.38 -11.88 -10.68
N THR A 185 -1.61 -11.21 -11.52
CA THR A 185 -2.09 -10.42 -12.64
C THR A 185 -2.40 -11.35 -13.80
N PHE A 186 -3.68 -11.56 -14.09
CA PHE A 186 -4.11 -12.44 -15.18
C PHE A 186 -4.16 -11.74 -16.53
N TYR A 187 -4.18 -10.40 -16.52
CA TYR A 187 -4.16 -9.57 -17.73
C TYR A 187 -3.52 -8.20 -17.42
N SER A 188 -2.58 -7.78 -18.25
CA SER A 188 -2.02 -6.43 -18.28
C SER A 188 -1.84 -6.04 -19.75
N GLY A 189 -2.73 -5.20 -20.24
CA GLY A 189 -2.67 -4.61 -21.58
C GLY A 189 -2.42 -3.11 -21.51
N GLU A 190 -2.38 -2.43 -22.66
CA GLU A 190 -2.07 -0.98 -22.76
C GLU A 190 -3.00 -0.11 -21.91
N ARG A 191 -4.27 -0.47 -21.76
CA ARG A 191 -5.26 0.35 -21.04
C ARG A 191 -5.97 -0.37 -19.91
N LEU A 192 -6.04 -1.67 -19.94
CA LEU A 192 -6.77 -2.45 -18.94
C LEU A 192 -5.82 -3.41 -18.25
N GLY A 193 -5.98 -3.52 -16.93
CA GLY A 193 -5.34 -4.51 -16.10
C GLY A 193 -6.37 -5.24 -15.24
N GLY A 194 -6.05 -6.47 -14.85
CA GLY A 194 -6.89 -7.25 -13.95
C GLY A 194 -6.04 -8.23 -13.14
N TYR A 195 -6.34 -8.32 -11.85
CA TYR A 195 -5.60 -9.18 -10.92
C TYR A 195 -6.54 -9.82 -9.89
N VAL A 196 -6.05 -10.88 -9.28
CA VAL A 196 -6.61 -11.49 -8.09
C VAL A 196 -5.55 -11.51 -7.00
N GLU A 197 -5.98 -11.42 -5.74
CA GLU A 197 -5.11 -11.42 -4.58
C GLU A 197 -5.77 -12.07 -3.38
N ALA A 198 -4.96 -12.49 -2.42
CA ALA A 198 -5.41 -12.88 -1.09
C ALA A 198 -4.51 -12.23 -0.05
N GLY A 199 -5.07 -11.90 1.11
CA GLY A 199 -4.35 -11.39 2.28
C GLY A 199 -4.50 -12.36 3.43
N PHE A 200 -3.39 -12.68 4.08
CA PHE A 200 -3.33 -13.54 5.26
C PHE A 200 -2.65 -12.76 6.37
N GLY A 201 -3.48 -12.16 7.23
CA GLY A 201 -3.04 -11.40 8.40
C GLY A 201 -2.86 -12.30 9.62
N HIS A 202 -1.91 -11.94 10.47
CA HIS A 202 -1.68 -12.57 11.77
C HIS A 202 -1.30 -11.51 12.80
N GLY A 203 -1.79 -11.67 14.03
CA GLY A 203 -1.61 -10.68 15.10
C GLY A 203 -2.81 -9.74 15.21
N GLU A 204 -2.61 -8.58 15.80
CA GLU A 204 -3.70 -7.64 16.07
C GLU A 204 -4.30 -7.07 14.77
N GLY A 205 -5.62 -7.22 14.61
CA GLY A 205 -6.32 -6.80 13.40
C GLY A 205 -5.98 -7.58 12.14
N GLY A 206 -5.36 -8.77 12.27
CA GLY A 206 -5.01 -9.61 11.12
C GLY A 206 -6.25 -10.21 10.48
N GLU A 207 -6.46 -9.96 9.20
CA GLU A 207 -7.61 -10.45 8.44
C GLU A 207 -7.22 -11.49 7.40
N GLN A 208 -8.14 -12.39 7.10
CA GLN A 208 -8.04 -13.37 6.02
C GLN A 208 -8.99 -12.94 4.90
N VAL A 209 -8.47 -12.49 3.78
CA VAL A 209 -9.27 -11.93 2.70
C VAL A 209 -8.86 -12.48 1.34
N ALA A 210 -9.76 -12.48 0.38
CA ALA A 210 -9.43 -12.76 -1.02
C ALA A 210 -10.35 -11.99 -1.96
N GLY A 211 -9.82 -11.65 -3.12
CA GLY A 211 -10.56 -10.94 -4.14
C GLY A 211 -9.70 -10.50 -5.30
N GLY A 212 -9.87 -9.27 -5.76
CA GLY A 212 -9.08 -8.72 -6.86
C GLY A 212 -9.60 -7.39 -7.33
N GLY A 213 -9.04 -6.91 -8.43
CA GLY A 213 -9.39 -5.62 -8.96
C GLY A 213 -9.13 -5.49 -10.46
N LEU A 214 -9.60 -4.36 -10.96
CA LEU A 214 -9.41 -3.92 -12.33
C LEU A 214 -8.80 -2.52 -12.33
N THR A 215 -7.94 -2.28 -13.29
CA THR A 215 -7.38 -0.95 -13.56
C THR A 215 -7.72 -0.53 -14.98
N TRP A 216 -8.00 0.74 -15.15
CA TRP A 216 -8.19 1.34 -16.46
C TRP A 216 -7.35 2.60 -16.60
N ARG A 217 -6.40 2.55 -17.51
CA ARG A 217 -5.54 3.67 -17.85
C ARG A 217 -6.26 4.58 -18.86
N ALA A 218 -6.90 5.62 -18.35
CA ALA A 218 -7.63 6.61 -19.14
C ALA A 218 -6.68 7.43 -20.02
N SER A 219 -5.44 7.66 -19.54
CA SER A 219 -4.33 8.28 -20.27
C SER A 219 -3.00 7.76 -19.71
N PRO A 220 -1.83 8.06 -20.32
CA PRO A 220 -0.54 7.69 -19.75
C PRO A 220 -0.31 8.16 -18.29
N ARG A 221 -1.02 9.21 -17.89
CA ARG A 221 -0.89 9.86 -16.58
C ARG A 221 -2.07 9.65 -15.64
N VAL A 222 -3.14 8.98 -16.08
CA VAL A 222 -4.38 8.84 -15.29
C VAL A 222 -4.84 7.39 -15.30
N GLN A 223 -4.95 6.80 -14.15
CA GLN A 223 -5.54 5.48 -13.93
C GLN A 223 -6.80 5.62 -13.08
N LEU A 224 -7.84 4.89 -13.45
CA LEU A 224 -8.99 4.58 -12.59
C LEU A 224 -8.87 3.13 -12.15
N ASP A 225 -9.32 2.84 -10.95
CA ASP A 225 -9.25 1.50 -10.38
C ASP A 225 -10.51 1.14 -9.60
N LEU A 226 -10.75 -0.16 -9.52
CA LEU A 226 -11.82 -0.77 -8.72
C LEU A 226 -11.27 -2.05 -8.11
N SER A 227 -11.53 -2.27 -6.82
CA SER A 227 -11.19 -3.51 -6.12
C SER A 227 -12.30 -3.98 -5.20
N VAL A 228 -12.35 -5.28 -4.96
CA VAL A 228 -13.22 -5.90 -3.98
C VAL A 228 -12.53 -7.11 -3.36
N LEU A 229 -12.59 -7.19 -2.02
CA LEU A 229 -12.12 -8.31 -1.21
C LEU A 229 -13.27 -8.81 -0.34
N ARG A 230 -13.25 -10.09 -0.05
CA ARG A 230 -14.17 -10.76 0.86
C ARG A 230 -13.40 -11.41 2.00
N GLY A 231 -13.91 -11.29 3.23
CA GLY A 231 -13.46 -12.03 4.40
C GLY A 231 -13.65 -13.53 4.21
N LEU A 232 -12.63 -14.31 4.59
CA LEU A 232 -12.62 -15.77 4.44
C LEU A 232 -12.98 -16.50 5.74
N ASP A 233 -13.00 -15.80 6.87
CA ASP A 233 -13.38 -16.33 8.17
C ASP A 233 -14.31 -15.35 8.91
N ALA A 234 -14.72 -15.73 10.13
CA ALA A 234 -15.68 -14.96 10.91
C ALA A 234 -15.07 -13.74 11.61
N ASP A 235 -13.74 -13.68 11.72
CA ASP A 235 -13.01 -12.60 12.39
C ASP A 235 -12.57 -11.52 11.40
N SER A 236 -12.74 -11.77 10.10
CA SER A 236 -12.39 -10.83 9.04
C SER A 236 -13.60 -10.02 8.58
N THR A 237 -13.36 -8.76 8.20
CA THR A 237 -14.38 -7.87 7.60
C THR A 237 -15.08 -8.57 6.44
N ASP A 238 -16.41 -8.63 6.45
CA ASP A 238 -17.24 -9.31 5.42
C ASP A 238 -16.85 -8.90 3.99
N TRP A 239 -16.75 -7.59 3.75
CA TRP A 239 -16.43 -7.00 2.46
C TRP A 239 -15.58 -5.75 2.58
N GLN A 240 -14.57 -5.66 1.73
CA GLN A 240 -13.73 -4.47 1.56
C GLN A 240 -13.62 -4.16 0.07
N GLY A 241 -13.37 -2.92 -0.27
CA GLY A 241 -13.12 -2.54 -1.65
C GLY A 241 -13.04 -1.04 -1.83
N GLY A 242 -12.93 -0.62 -3.06
CA GLY A 242 -12.86 0.80 -3.37
C GLY A 242 -12.88 1.07 -4.85
N PHE A 243 -13.17 2.31 -5.14
CA PHE A 243 -12.95 2.93 -6.44
C PHE A 243 -11.94 4.05 -6.26
N GLY A 244 -11.02 4.22 -7.20
CA GLY A 244 -9.99 5.22 -7.06
C GLY A 244 -9.55 5.87 -8.36
N VAL A 245 -8.81 6.95 -8.20
CA VAL A 245 -8.11 7.64 -9.27
C VAL A 245 -6.66 7.88 -8.88
N SER A 246 -5.76 7.62 -9.80
CA SER A 246 -4.32 7.91 -9.66
C SER A 246 -3.87 8.81 -10.80
N VAL A 247 -3.11 9.85 -10.48
CA VAL A 247 -2.68 10.87 -11.43
C VAL A 247 -1.20 11.15 -11.29
N ALA A 248 -0.45 11.01 -12.38
CA ALA A 248 0.92 11.51 -12.47
C ALA A 248 0.87 13.02 -12.74
N LEU A 249 1.28 13.81 -11.77
CA LEU A 249 1.27 15.27 -11.84
C LEU A 249 2.50 15.82 -12.57
N ARG A 250 3.63 15.11 -12.48
CA ARG A 250 4.90 15.47 -13.09
C ARG A 250 5.76 14.23 -13.37
#